data_b97e2c5475e584ca931e92a21e2461c7
#
_entry.id   b97e2c5475e584ca931e92a21e2461c7
#
_cell.length_a   1.000
_cell.length_b   1.000
_cell.length_c   1.000
_cell.angle_alpha   90.00
_cell.angle_beta   90.00
_cell.angle_gamma   90.00
#
_symmetry.space_group_name_H-M   'P 1'
#
loop_
_entity.id
_entity.type
_entity.pdbx_description
1 polymer ?
#
loop_
_entity_poly.entity_id
_entity_poly.type
_entity_poly.pdbx_seq_one_letter_code
_entity_poly.pdbx_strand_id
1 'polypeptide(L)'
;MNPRFIQYASALSACVVLAGCAAGISVLGAAASSALQAAGIGKPDVPDAQKPPRNVGLTLFAAPNLNAANDNRPLALVVRVYTLKDPTSFEQAPFDTFTDPQKEKSTLGADLLSVREVTLIPGQRYSATEKVSREAQALGIVALFRDPAMQRWKFAFDPAKSEKSGIMVGLHNCAMTVTNGTVIAPEQGMPSQPLNMLSSVSCG
;
A
#
# COMPACT_ATOMS: atom_id res chain seq x y z
N MET A 1 45.49 62.28 -57.24
CA MET A 1 46.68 61.91 -56.44
C MET A 1 46.18 61.26 -55.18
N ASN A 2 46.63 60.03 -55.03
CA ASN A 2 46.56 59.12 -53.91
C ASN A 2 45.23 58.61 -53.40
N PRO A 3 45.03 57.31 -53.59
CA PRO A 3 43.98 56.49 -53.01
C PRO A 3 44.48 55.85 -51.70
N ARG A 4 43.61 55.61 -50.75
CA ARG A 4 43.78 54.55 -49.74
C ARG A 4 42.52 54.53 -48.89
N PHE A 5 41.50 53.84 -49.38
CA PHE A 5 40.47 53.28 -48.59
C PHE A 5 40.41 51.80 -48.82
N ILE A 6 41.04 51.06 -47.97
CA ILE A 6 40.99 49.60 -48.00
C ILE A 6 40.91 49.13 -46.57
N GLN A 7 39.85 48.38 -46.31
CA GLN A 7 39.77 47.30 -45.35
C GLN A 7 39.83 47.64 -43.86
N TYR A 8 38.69 47.68 -43.24
CA TYR A 8 38.44 47.10 -41.90
C TYR A 8 36.98 46.67 -41.83
N ALA A 9 36.69 45.54 -42.41
CA ALA A 9 35.43 44.81 -42.17
C ALA A 9 35.85 43.37 -42.03
N SER A 10 36.15 42.94 -40.83
CA SER A 10 36.20 41.50 -40.42
C SER A 10 36.89 41.37 -39.06
N ALA A 11 36.23 41.54 -37.98
CA ALA A 11 36.59 40.98 -36.65
C ALA A 11 35.59 41.39 -35.58
N LEU A 12 34.36 40.92 -35.70
CA LEU A 12 33.40 40.99 -34.60
C LEU A 12 32.46 39.82 -34.69
N SER A 13 33.01 38.64 -34.51
CA SER A 13 32.18 37.43 -34.39
C SER A 13 32.92 36.32 -33.69
N ALA A 14 33.32 36.51 -32.45
CA ALA A 14 33.83 35.42 -31.62
C ALA A 14 34.00 35.86 -30.15
N CYS A 15 32.96 36.22 -29.44
CA CYS A 15 32.98 36.31 -27.97
C CYS A 15 31.58 36.39 -27.36
N VAL A 16 30.67 35.51 -27.68
CA VAL A 16 29.42 35.32 -26.93
C VAL A 16 29.10 33.83 -26.83
N VAL A 17 29.96 33.07 -26.25
CA VAL A 17 29.65 31.68 -25.85
C VAL A 17 30.48 31.32 -24.61
N LEU A 18 30.30 31.98 -23.49
CA LEU A 18 30.85 31.49 -22.21
C LEU A 18 30.19 32.14 -20.97
N ALA A 19 28.88 32.40 -21.04
CA ALA A 19 28.15 32.80 -19.81
C ALA A 19 26.73 32.21 -19.85
N GLY A 20 26.61 30.89 -19.77
CA GLY A 20 25.31 30.22 -19.81
C GLY A 20 25.30 28.81 -19.26
N CYS A 21 26.16 28.49 -18.30
CA CYS A 21 26.24 27.15 -17.73
C CYS A 21 25.60 26.98 -16.35
N ALA A 22 24.61 27.78 -15.97
CA ALA A 22 23.91 27.55 -14.72
C ALA A 22 22.38 27.56 -14.79
N ALA A 23 21.75 27.92 -15.91
CA ALA A 23 20.27 27.95 -16.00
C ALA A 23 19.70 27.05 -17.12
N GLY A 24 20.54 26.31 -17.85
CA GLY A 24 20.12 25.55 -19.03
C GLY A 24 19.68 24.10 -18.82
N ILE A 25 19.87 23.53 -17.63
CA ILE A 25 19.59 22.10 -17.42
C ILE A 25 18.09 21.83 -17.26
N SER A 26 17.32 22.77 -16.72
CA SER A 26 15.88 22.61 -16.54
C SER A 26 15.06 22.75 -17.83
N VAL A 27 15.53 23.57 -18.78
CA VAL A 27 14.80 23.80 -20.04
C VAL A 27 15.08 22.70 -21.05
N LEU A 28 16.31 22.16 -21.07
CA LEU A 28 16.66 21.02 -21.95
C LEU A 28 15.95 19.75 -21.51
N GLY A 29 15.75 19.55 -20.19
CA GLY A 29 14.98 18.41 -19.66
C GLY A 29 13.52 18.45 -20.07
N ALA A 30 12.88 19.63 -20.07
CA ALA A 30 11.48 19.79 -20.46
C ALA A 30 11.29 19.63 -21.99
N ALA A 31 12.22 20.12 -22.80
CA ALA A 31 12.16 19.96 -24.26
C ALA A 31 12.44 18.52 -24.71
N ALA A 32 13.37 17.82 -24.02
CA ALA A 32 13.63 16.41 -24.31
C ALA A 32 12.43 15.52 -23.91
N SER A 33 11.76 15.80 -22.79
CA SER A 33 10.58 15.05 -22.38
C SER A 33 9.37 15.24 -23.31
N SER A 34 9.19 16.45 -23.84
CA SER A 34 8.12 16.72 -24.82
C SER A 34 8.41 16.11 -26.21
N ALA A 35 9.66 16.07 -26.62
CA ALA A 35 10.08 15.41 -27.89
C ALA A 35 9.94 13.88 -27.81
N LEU A 36 10.26 13.27 -26.66
CA LEU A 36 10.05 11.83 -26.40
C LEU A 36 8.57 11.45 -26.34
N GLN A 37 7.73 12.31 -25.77
CA GLN A 37 6.26 12.12 -25.76
C GLN A 37 5.68 12.20 -27.19
N ALA A 38 6.15 13.13 -28.03
CA ALA A 38 5.74 13.25 -29.42
C ALA A 38 6.22 12.07 -30.29
N ALA A 39 7.32 11.44 -29.92
CA ALA A 39 7.85 10.24 -30.60
C ALA A 39 7.21 8.93 -30.11
N GLY A 40 6.21 8.98 -29.19
CA GLY A 40 5.56 7.79 -28.65
C GLY A 40 6.45 6.93 -27.73
N ILE A 41 7.61 7.43 -27.34
CA ILE A 41 8.46 6.79 -26.35
C ILE A 41 7.89 7.14 -24.99
N GLY A 42 7.33 6.16 -24.29
CA GLY A 42 6.65 6.33 -23.01
C GLY A 42 7.50 7.06 -21.99
N LYS A 43 6.84 7.71 -21.02
CA LYS A 43 7.52 8.30 -19.86
C LYS A 43 8.43 7.25 -19.23
N PRO A 44 9.66 7.61 -18.83
CA PRO A 44 10.51 6.68 -18.09
C PRO A 44 9.71 6.07 -16.94
N ASP A 45 9.72 4.75 -16.84
CA ASP A 45 9.01 4.06 -15.77
C ASP A 45 9.68 4.41 -14.43
N VAL A 46 9.00 5.24 -13.64
CA VAL A 46 9.49 5.66 -12.33
C VAL A 46 9.45 4.45 -11.44
N PRO A 47 10.55 4.05 -10.79
CA PRO A 47 10.55 2.94 -9.84
C PRO A 47 9.46 3.11 -8.78
N ASP A 48 8.80 2.02 -8.38
CA ASP A 48 7.69 2.06 -7.44
C ASP A 48 8.02 2.74 -6.10
N ALA A 49 9.25 2.60 -5.64
CA ALA A 49 9.74 3.30 -4.44
C ALA A 49 9.73 4.85 -4.56
N GLN A 50 9.73 5.39 -5.78
CA GLN A 50 9.70 6.84 -6.04
C GLN A 50 8.30 7.36 -6.40
N LYS A 51 7.33 6.48 -6.64
CA LYS A 51 5.95 6.86 -6.88
C LYS A 51 5.28 7.30 -5.56
N PRO A 52 4.34 8.28 -5.59
CA PRO A 52 3.60 8.62 -4.38
C PRO A 52 2.84 7.39 -3.86
N PRO A 53 2.73 7.24 -2.52
CA PRO A 53 2.02 6.11 -1.92
C PRO A 53 0.56 6.08 -2.37
N ARG A 54 -0.05 4.89 -2.35
CA ARG A 54 -1.50 4.72 -2.51
C ARG A 54 -2.20 5.18 -1.24
N ASN A 55 -3.37 5.80 -1.41
CA ASN A 55 -4.24 6.14 -0.29
C ASN A 55 -5.41 5.14 -0.27
N VAL A 56 -5.36 4.16 0.62
CA VAL A 56 -6.39 3.14 0.74
C VAL A 56 -7.27 3.44 1.94
N GLY A 57 -8.55 3.70 1.71
CA GLY A 57 -9.51 3.88 2.80
C GLY A 57 -9.71 2.57 3.56
N LEU A 58 -9.56 2.58 4.88
CA LEU A 58 -9.82 1.43 5.76
C LEU A 58 -10.94 1.77 6.73
N THR A 59 -11.98 0.93 6.77
CA THR A 59 -13.05 1.02 7.77
C THR A 59 -13.22 -0.31 8.48
N LEU A 60 -13.19 -0.27 9.82
CA LEU A 60 -13.40 -1.41 10.70
C LEU A 60 -14.69 -1.18 11.51
N PHE A 61 -15.58 -2.15 11.52
CA PHE A 61 -16.82 -2.14 12.28
C PHE A 61 -16.77 -3.20 13.38
N ALA A 62 -16.67 -2.77 14.61
CA ALA A 62 -16.76 -3.66 15.77
C ALA A 62 -18.23 -3.91 16.12
N ALA A 63 -18.67 -5.16 16.04
CA ALA A 63 -20.02 -5.53 16.43
C ALA A 63 -20.24 -5.39 17.96
N PRO A 64 -21.48 -5.27 18.44
CA PRO A 64 -21.76 -5.24 19.88
C PRO A 64 -21.27 -6.48 20.65
N ASN A 65 -21.17 -7.63 19.99
CA ASN A 65 -20.66 -8.89 20.53
C ASN A 65 -19.17 -9.11 20.23
N LEU A 66 -18.41 -8.04 19.99
CA LEU A 66 -16.99 -8.11 19.63
C LEU A 66 -16.20 -8.97 20.62
N ASN A 67 -15.39 -9.91 20.07
CA ASN A 67 -14.43 -10.72 20.84
C ASN A 67 -15.03 -11.43 22.06
N ALA A 68 -16.33 -11.77 21.99
CA ALA A 68 -17.07 -12.33 23.13
C ALA A 68 -16.78 -13.83 23.32
N ALA A 69 -16.33 -14.54 22.26
CA ALA A 69 -16.11 -16.00 22.27
C ALA A 69 -17.36 -16.76 22.80
N ASN A 70 -17.13 -17.87 23.50
CA ASN A 70 -18.21 -18.76 23.96
C ASN A 70 -18.92 -18.31 25.25
N ASP A 71 -18.33 -17.35 25.99
CA ASP A 71 -18.92 -16.83 27.23
C ASP A 71 -19.86 -15.62 27.04
N ASN A 72 -20.03 -15.20 25.79
CA ASN A 72 -20.86 -14.07 25.37
C ASN A 72 -20.55 -12.73 26.09
N ARG A 73 -19.33 -12.56 26.59
CA ARG A 73 -18.85 -11.29 27.18
C ARG A 73 -18.05 -10.49 26.18
N PRO A 74 -18.63 -9.39 25.63
CA PRO A 74 -17.89 -8.54 24.70
C PRO A 74 -16.64 -7.94 25.33
N LEU A 75 -15.53 -7.98 24.61
CA LEU A 75 -14.24 -7.46 25.01
C LEU A 75 -13.67 -6.55 23.94
N ALA A 76 -12.74 -5.67 24.34
CA ALA A 76 -11.93 -4.95 23.38
C ALA A 76 -11.09 -5.93 22.53
N LEU A 77 -10.80 -5.51 21.30
CA LEU A 77 -10.05 -6.30 20.33
C LEU A 77 -8.90 -5.47 19.77
N VAL A 78 -7.72 -6.06 19.78
CA VAL A 78 -6.57 -5.52 19.08
C VAL A 78 -6.59 -5.99 17.63
N VAL A 79 -6.50 -5.03 16.72
CA VAL A 79 -6.39 -5.27 15.28
C VAL A 79 -5.06 -4.70 14.80
N ARG A 80 -4.28 -5.50 14.09
CA ARG A 80 -3.04 -5.06 13.45
C ARG A 80 -3.21 -4.92 11.95
N VAL A 81 -2.70 -3.83 11.40
CA VAL A 81 -2.71 -3.51 9.98
C VAL A 81 -1.27 -3.55 9.49
N TYR A 82 -0.98 -4.46 8.57
CA TYR A 82 0.34 -4.74 8.02
C TYR A 82 0.44 -4.21 6.59
N THR A 83 1.54 -3.54 6.28
CA THR A 83 1.93 -3.26 4.90
C THR A 83 3.03 -4.25 4.53
N LEU A 84 2.80 -5.05 3.49
CA LEU A 84 3.64 -6.20 3.14
C LEU A 84 4.16 -6.06 1.71
N LYS A 85 5.45 -6.34 1.52
CA LYS A 85 6.08 -6.41 0.20
C LYS A 85 5.63 -7.66 -0.55
N ASP A 86 5.54 -8.79 0.16
CA ASP A 86 5.00 -10.06 -0.34
C ASP A 86 4.01 -10.62 0.69
N PRO A 87 2.80 -11.09 0.30
CA PRO A 87 1.82 -11.64 1.22
C PRO A 87 2.09 -13.08 1.64
N THR A 88 2.97 -13.82 0.97
CA THR A 88 3.09 -15.28 1.12
C THR A 88 3.40 -15.71 2.55
N SER A 89 4.42 -15.12 3.17
CA SER A 89 4.79 -15.41 4.56
C SER A 89 3.66 -15.07 5.54
N PHE A 90 2.96 -13.97 5.29
CA PHE A 90 1.80 -13.55 6.10
C PHE A 90 0.64 -14.54 5.98
N GLU A 91 0.31 -14.99 4.76
CA GLU A 91 -0.80 -15.90 4.52
C GLU A 91 -0.56 -17.30 5.11
N GLN A 92 0.67 -17.77 5.10
CA GLN A 92 1.05 -19.08 5.65
C GLN A 92 1.21 -19.05 7.18
N ALA A 93 1.42 -17.88 7.79
CA ALA A 93 1.66 -17.74 9.23
C ALA A 93 0.47 -18.22 10.06
N PRO A 94 0.64 -19.09 11.06
CA PRO A 94 -0.40 -19.47 12.00
C PRO A 94 -0.70 -18.32 12.99
N PHE A 95 -1.80 -18.44 13.73
CA PHE A 95 -2.29 -17.39 14.64
C PHE A 95 -1.25 -16.99 15.72
N ASP A 96 -0.57 -17.97 16.27
CA ASP A 96 0.43 -17.76 17.33
C ASP A 96 1.64 -16.94 16.88
N THR A 97 1.91 -16.88 15.57
CA THR A 97 2.89 -15.95 15.01
C THR A 97 2.59 -14.50 15.39
N PHE A 98 1.34 -14.11 15.33
CA PHE A 98 0.92 -12.73 15.57
C PHE A 98 0.70 -12.38 17.04
N THR A 99 0.78 -13.37 17.95
CA THR A 99 0.73 -13.16 19.40
C THR A 99 2.12 -13.08 20.03
N ASP A 100 3.17 -13.45 19.28
CA ASP A 100 4.57 -13.42 19.72
C ASP A 100 5.41 -12.50 18.81
N PRO A 101 5.92 -11.36 19.33
CA PRO A 101 6.71 -10.42 18.53
C PRO A 101 7.98 -11.01 17.90
N GLN A 102 8.59 -12.01 18.51
CA GLN A 102 9.80 -12.65 17.96
C GLN A 102 9.43 -13.57 16.80
N LYS A 103 8.37 -14.34 16.93
CA LYS A 103 7.84 -15.15 15.84
C LYS A 103 7.38 -14.29 14.68
N GLU A 104 6.64 -13.22 14.95
CA GLU A 104 6.19 -12.26 13.93
C GLU A 104 7.37 -11.72 13.13
N LYS A 105 8.39 -11.19 13.83
CA LYS A 105 9.59 -10.65 13.19
C LYS A 105 10.34 -11.70 12.38
N SER A 106 10.49 -12.92 12.87
CA SER A 106 11.22 -13.98 12.17
C SER A 106 10.44 -14.53 10.96
N THR A 107 9.11 -14.58 11.04
CA THR A 107 8.25 -15.12 9.98
C THR A 107 8.06 -14.11 8.85
N LEU A 108 7.74 -12.86 9.18
CA LEU A 108 7.47 -11.83 8.17
C LEU A 108 8.78 -11.22 7.63
N GLY A 109 9.83 -11.15 8.43
CA GLY A 109 11.17 -10.77 8.01
C GLY A 109 11.20 -9.50 7.16
N ALA A 110 11.82 -9.60 5.97
CA ALA A 110 11.97 -8.50 5.02
C ALA A 110 10.69 -8.14 4.25
N ASP A 111 9.65 -8.98 4.33
CA ASP A 111 8.37 -8.71 3.67
C ASP A 111 7.54 -7.68 4.46
N LEU A 112 7.82 -7.51 5.76
CA LEU A 112 7.15 -6.52 6.59
C LEU A 112 7.71 -5.11 6.35
N LEU A 113 6.93 -4.25 5.69
CA LEU A 113 7.28 -2.84 5.50
C LEU A 113 6.84 -1.98 6.69
N SER A 114 5.65 -2.22 7.21
CA SER A 114 5.14 -1.54 8.41
C SER A 114 4.01 -2.31 9.07
N VAL A 115 3.84 -2.08 10.36
CA VAL A 115 2.69 -2.57 11.14
C VAL A 115 2.13 -1.45 12.00
N ARG A 116 0.81 -1.39 12.09
CA ARG A 116 0.10 -0.45 12.96
C ARG A 116 -0.98 -1.20 13.74
N GLU A 117 -1.13 -0.84 15.00
CA GLU A 117 -2.09 -1.44 15.91
C GLU A 117 -3.24 -0.47 16.20
N VAL A 118 -4.44 -1.01 16.27
CA VAL A 118 -5.67 -0.29 16.60
C VAL A 118 -6.45 -1.15 17.61
N THR A 119 -6.79 -0.57 18.75
CA THR A 119 -7.69 -1.21 19.72
C THR A 119 -9.11 -0.72 19.50
N LEU A 120 -10.04 -1.65 19.36
CA LEU A 120 -11.47 -1.39 19.17
C LEU A 120 -12.27 -1.88 20.37
N ILE A 121 -13.29 -1.11 20.75
CA ILE A 121 -14.28 -1.53 21.74
C ILE A 121 -15.58 -1.97 21.03
N PRO A 122 -16.43 -2.79 21.68
CA PRO A 122 -17.72 -3.22 21.13
C PRO A 122 -18.58 -2.05 20.65
N GLY A 123 -19.16 -2.16 19.45
CA GLY A 123 -19.98 -1.13 18.81
C GLY A 123 -19.20 0.01 18.14
N GLN A 124 -17.88 0.03 18.21
CA GLN A 124 -17.06 1.10 17.65
C GLN A 124 -16.91 0.96 16.13
N ARG A 125 -16.92 2.11 15.46
CA ARG A 125 -16.46 2.26 14.08
C ARG A 125 -15.12 2.99 14.05
N TYR A 126 -14.16 2.45 13.34
CA TYR A 126 -12.87 3.07 13.06
C TYR A 126 -12.72 3.30 11.57
N SER A 127 -12.27 4.49 11.17
CA SER A 127 -11.98 4.80 9.76
C SER A 127 -10.66 5.57 9.67
N ALA A 128 -9.82 5.17 8.73
CA ALA A 128 -8.53 5.79 8.45
C ALA A 128 -8.19 5.69 6.96
N THR A 129 -7.24 6.50 6.52
CA THR A 129 -6.61 6.35 5.21
C THR A 129 -5.20 5.80 5.41
N GLU A 130 -4.96 4.60 4.90
CA GLU A 130 -3.65 3.97 4.93
C GLU A 130 -2.81 4.48 3.76
N LYS A 131 -1.62 5.01 4.09
CA LYS A 131 -0.62 5.39 3.08
C LYS A 131 0.24 4.16 2.79
N VAL A 132 -0.02 3.51 1.67
CA VAL A 132 0.62 2.24 1.29
C VAL A 132 1.68 2.51 0.23
N SER A 133 2.94 2.16 0.51
CA SER A 133 4.03 2.23 -0.46
C SER A 133 3.66 1.50 -1.75
N ARG A 134 4.14 2.00 -2.90
CA ARG A 134 3.91 1.35 -4.20
C ARG A 134 4.62 -0.01 -4.34
N GLU A 135 5.65 -0.25 -3.55
CA GLU A 135 6.33 -1.55 -3.48
C GLU A 135 5.54 -2.60 -2.69
N ALA A 136 4.55 -2.17 -1.89
CA ALA A 136 3.70 -3.09 -1.16
C ALA A 136 2.71 -3.78 -2.09
N GLN A 137 2.67 -5.10 -2.02
CA GLN A 137 1.75 -5.95 -2.76
C GLN A 137 0.51 -6.33 -1.93
N ALA A 138 0.59 -6.23 -0.60
CA ALA A 138 -0.54 -6.53 0.26
C ALA A 138 -0.68 -5.57 1.44
N LEU A 139 -1.94 -5.40 1.87
CA LEU A 139 -2.36 -4.80 3.12
C LEU A 139 -3.02 -5.90 3.95
N GLY A 140 -2.30 -6.39 4.97
CA GLY A 140 -2.77 -7.45 5.87
C GLY A 140 -3.57 -6.88 7.03
N ILE A 141 -4.64 -7.56 7.43
CA ILE A 141 -5.41 -7.25 8.64
C ILE A 141 -5.46 -8.50 9.50
N VAL A 142 -5.01 -8.39 10.74
CA VAL A 142 -5.06 -9.45 11.75
C VAL A 142 -5.88 -8.96 12.93
N ALA A 143 -6.88 -9.73 13.31
CA ALA A 143 -7.69 -9.51 14.52
C ALA A 143 -7.25 -10.51 15.59
N LEU A 144 -6.70 -10.02 16.69
CA LEU A 144 -6.19 -10.84 17.79
C LEU A 144 -7.34 -11.26 18.72
N PHE A 145 -8.28 -12.04 18.18
CA PHE A 145 -9.39 -12.59 18.95
C PHE A 145 -8.88 -13.51 20.05
N ARG A 146 -9.59 -13.53 21.16
CA ARG A 146 -9.33 -14.44 22.30
C ARG A 146 -9.48 -15.91 21.90
N ASP A 147 -10.45 -16.19 21.03
CA ASP A 147 -10.84 -17.54 20.60
C ASP A 147 -11.20 -17.48 19.10
N PRO A 148 -10.18 -17.40 18.22
CA PRO A 148 -10.39 -17.07 16.81
C PRO A 148 -11.02 -18.23 16.05
N ALA A 149 -12.05 -17.93 15.28
CA ALA A 149 -12.58 -18.90 14.31
C ALA A 149 -11.56 -19.18 13.21
N MET A 150 -11.44 -20.44 12.82
CA MET A 150 -10.49 -20.87 11.78
C MET A 150 -10.67 -20.03 10.50
N GLN A 151 -9.54 -19.54 9.93
CA GLN A 151 -9.48 -18.79 8.66
C GLN A 151 -10.29 -17.49 8.63
N ARG A 152 -10.75 -16.96 9.79
CA ARG A 152 -11.55 -15.75 9.87
C ARG A 152 -10.94 -14.66 10.75
N TRP A 153 -9.68 -14.78 11.09
CA TRP A 153 -8.97 -13.84 11.98
C TRP A 153 -7.89 -13.01 11.25
N LYS A 154 -7.56 -13.37 9.99
CA LYS A 154 -6.67 -12.57 9.13
C LYS A 154 -7.17 -12.54 7.70
N PHE A 155 -6.88 -11.43 7.00
CA PHE A 155 -7.07 -11.28 5.57
C PHE A 155 -5.96 -10.42 4.98
N ALA A 156 -5.54 -10.75 3.76
CA ALA A 156 -4.67 -9.92 2.94
C ALA A 156 -5.48 -9.30 1.79
N PHE A 157 -5.23 -8.02 1.50
CA PHE A 157 -5.92 -7.26 0.47
C PHE A 157 -4.93 -6.71 -0.54
N ASP A 158 -5.31 -6.71 -1.82
CA ASP A 158 -4.58 -6.04 -2.89
C ASP A 158 -4.78 -4.52 -2.77
N PRO A 159 -3.74 -3.74 -2.39
CA PRO A 159 -3.89 -2.31 -2.17
C PRO A 159 -4.12 -1.53 -3.46
N ALA A 160 -3.66 -2.04 -4.61
CA ALA A 160 -3.84 -1.37 -5.89
C ALA A 160 -5.30 -1.47 -6.36
N LYS A 161 -5.91 -2.65 -6.22
CA LYS A 161 -7.31 -2.88 -6.57
C LYS A 161 -8.27 -2.28 -5.54
N SER A 162 -7.84 -2.15 -4.28
CA SER A 162 -8.65 -1.58 -3.20
C SER A 162 -8.51 -0.05 -3.04
N GLU A 163 -7.62 0.61 -3.78
CA GLU A 163 -7.35 2.05 -3.64
C GLU A 163 -8.61 2.91 -3.86
N LYS A 164 -9.45 2.57 -4.84
CA LYS A 164 -10.68 3.33 -5.15
C LYS A 164 -11.87 2.90 -4.31
N SER A 165 -12.02 1.61 -4.06
CA SER A 165 -13.17 1.05 -3.34
C SER A 165 -13.03 1.14 -1.83
N GLY A 166 -11.80 1.25 -1.32
CA GLY A 166 -11.47 1.07 0.09
C GLY A 166 -11.58 -0.39 0.54
N ILE A 167 -11.24 -0.61 1.81
CA ILE A 167 -11.36 -1.88 2.52
C ILE A 167 -12.34 -1.69 3.66
N MET A 168 -13.31 -2.61 3.79
CA MET A 168 -14.32 -2.57 4.83
C MET A 168 -14.47 -3.95 5.48
N VAL A 169 -14.20 -4.02 6.78
CA VAL A 169 -14.17 -5.25 7.56
C VAL A 169 -15.08 -5.14 8.78
N GLY A 170 -15.96 -6.12 8.93
CA GLY A 170 -16.74 -6.36 10.15
C GLY A 170 -15.97 -7.27 11.11
N LEU A 171 -15.99 -6.93 12.41
CA LEU A 171 -15.36 -7.66 13.50
C LEU A 171 -16.45 -8.10 14.45
N HIS A 172 -16.58 -9.39 14.62
CA HIS A 172 -17.70 -10.00 15.38
C HIS A 172 -17.22 -10.73 16.63
N ASN A 173 -17.95 -11.72 17.05
CA ASN A 173 -17.65 -12.54 18.23
C ASN A 173 -16.22 -13.11 18.22
N CYS A 174 -15.87 -13.86 17.18
CA CYS A 174 -14.55 -14.50 17.03
C CYS A 174 -14.06 -14.50 15.58
N ALA A 175 -14.71 -13.73 14.70
CA ALA A 175 -14.47 -13.79 13.27
C ALA A 175 -14.58 -12.42 12.62
N MET A 176 -13.84 -12.24 11.53
CA MET A 176 -13.97 -11.13 10.61
C MET A 176 -14.87 -11.47 9.42
N THR A 177 -15.54 -10.44 8.88
CA THR A 177 -16.21 -10.47 7.57
C THR A 177 -15.68 -9.36 6.70
N VAL A 178 -15.51 -9.62 5.41
CA VAL A 178 -15.11 -8.62 4.43
C VAL A 178 -16.34 -8.15 3.67
N THR A 179 -16.62 -6.85 3.75
CA THR A 179 -17.75 -6.23 3.04
C THR A 179 -17.26 -5.54 1.77
N ASN A 180 -16.03 -5.02 1.78
CA ASN A 180 -15.43 -4.34 0.64
C ASN A 180 -13.91 -4.52 0.64
N GLY A 181 -13.30 -4.44 -0.54
CA GLY A 181 -11.87 -4.64 -0.75
C GLY A 181 -11.57 -5.92 -1.53
N THR A 182 -10.48 -5.91 -2.29
CA THR A 182 -10.05 -7.08 -3.06
C THR A 182 -9.15 -7.96 -2.20
N VAL A 183 -9.68 -9.06 -1.71
CA VAL A 183 -8.92 -10.05 -0.94
C VAL A 183 -7.98 -10.81 -1.87
N ILE A 184 -6.73 -10.98 -1.43
CA ILE A 184 -5.77 -11.91 -2.02
C ILE A 184 -6.17 -13.31 -1.53
N ALA A 185 -6.53 -14.21 -2.45
CA ALA A 185 -6.82 -15.59 -2.10
C ALA A 185 -5.50 -16.33 -1.86
N PRO A 186 -5.38 -17.16 -0.82
CA PRO A 186 -4.23 -18.04 -0.66
C PRO A 186 -4.11 -18.95 -1.87
N GLU A 187 -2.89 -19.15 -2.38
CA GLU A 187 -2.61 -19.92 -3.61
C GLU A 187 -3.05 -21.40 -3.56
N GLN A 188 -3.40 -21.92 -2.40
CA GLN A 188 -3.81 -23.30 -2.22
C GLN A 188 -5.34 -23.45 -2.18
N GLY A 189 -5.92 -23.63 -3.37
CA GLY A 189 -7.02 -24.55 -3.61
C GLY A 189 -8.33 -24.46 -2.81
N MET A 190 -8.54 -23.44 -1.99
CA MET A 190 -9.86 -23.22 -1.40
C MET A 190 -10.73 -22.45 -2.38
N PRO A 191 -11.96 -22.96 -2.66
CA PRO A 191 -12.92 -22.19 -3.42
C PRO A 191 -13.08 -20.85 -2.72
N SER A 192 -12.97 -19.75 -3.48
CA SER A 192 -13.31 -18.40 -3.04
C SER A 192 -14.79 -18.35 -2.67
N GLN A 193 -15.14 -18.81 -1.47
CA GLN A 193 -16.47 -18.57 -0.94
C GLN A 193 -16.61 -17.06 -0.78
N PRO A 194 -17.73 -16.49 -1.24
CA PRO A 194 -17.98 -15.09 -1.02
C PRO A 194 -17.88 -14.81 0.49
N LEU A 195 -16.88 -14.02 0.88
CA LEU A 195 -16.53 -13.72 2.28
C LEU A 195 -17.60 -12.91 3.02
N ASN A 196 -18.67 -12.54 2.32
CA ASN A 196 -19.87 -11.91 2.83
C ASN A 196 -20.94 -12.92 3.31
N MET A 197 -20.81 -14.21 3.04
CA MET A 197 -21.72 -15.20 3.60
C MET A 197 -21.22 -15.59 4.98
N LEU A 198 -21.91 -15.10 6.00
CA LEU A 198 -21.87 -15.59 7.37
C LEU A 198 -22.48 -16.99 7.43
N SER A 199 -21.75 -18.00 6.97
CA SER A 199 -22.00 -19.35 7.51
C SER A 199 -21.75 -19.28 9.00
N SER A 200 -22.56 -19.98 9.80
CA SER A 200 -22.37 -20.12 11.24
C SER A 200 -20.89 -20.45 11.51
N VAL A 201 -20.17 -19.51 12.12
CA VAL A 201 -18.75 -19.65 12.43
C VAL A 201 -18.67 -20.16 13.85
N SER A 202 -18.07 -21.31 14.05
CA SER A 202 -17.74 -21.82 15.39
C SER A 202 -16.47 -21.11 15.86
N CYS A 203 -16.52 -20.54 17.08
CA CYS A 203 -15.32 -20.09 17.77
C CYS A 203 -14.50 -21.32 18.19
N GLY A 204 -13.17 -21.23 18.24
CA GLY A 204 -12.24 -22.32 18.54
C GLY A 204 -12.35 -22.85 19.96
#